data_3b067c1529838ab8df9058a30ebaf827
#
_entry.id   3b067c1529838ab8df9058a30ebaf827
#
_cell.length_a   1.000
_cell.length_b   1.000
_cell.length_c   1.000
_cell.angle_alpha   90.00
_cell.angle_beta   90.00
_cell.angle_gamma   90.00
#
_symmetry.space_group_name_H-M   'P 1'
#
loop_
_entity.id
_entity.type
_entity.pdbx_description
1 polymer ?
#
loop_
_entity_poly.entity_id
_entity_poly.type
_entity_poly.pdbx_seq_one_letter_code
_entity_poly.pdbx_strand_id
1 'polypeptide(L)'
;MRPWVCLGNCQRLAIALLAAALLSACSVAPFRYEPIDELGVIERAEEQVQDEFRVRASVPGEDEARRLFGIPVYDSDIQPVWLEVTNLGDHRARLVLSSVDPKYFPPHEVAYIHRKRLSKEGQRDLERYLYETALPRQIGPRETVSGIVFTRLNRGTKAFNVDIFNTDGSREYEQFTFFLEVPGFAPDHAEVDFYSLYEEQSITDVDVDGLRALLQDIPCCTLDRAGERRGRPVNVFFVSRGTDLLRALLRAGWSETSYTRDEAYLDAAEHFFGRAPDAIFRKGRGWTTERIELSLWMAPVRVDGKPLWAGQVRHAIGRLFDLSERVFGVNLDPDTMDGRNYVLQDQWYAQSVKHWAWSDTGIEIPLATPATDFAGRPWFTRDPYRSVIWISGQPIAMSQATRFNWIEVTPSRKDSP
;
A
#
# COMPACT_ATOMS: atom_id res chain seq x y z
N MET A 1 -70.65 5.41 34.42
CA MET A 1 -70.26 5.64 32.99
C MET A 1 -68.83 5.14 32.82
N ARG A 2 -68.58 4.23 31.90
CA ARG A 2 -67.29 3.50 31.74
C ARG A 2 -66.38 4.24 30.79
N PRO A 3 -65.08 4.44 31.10
CA PRO A 3 -64.04 4.84 30.18
C PRO A 3 -62.96 3.75 30.09
N TRP A 4 -63.28 2.58 29.50
CA TRP A 4 -62.30 1.48 29.40
C TRP A 4 -62.14 0.89 28.00
N VAL A 5 -62.60 1.54 26.95
CA VAL A 5 -62.60 0.95 25.60
C VAL A 5 -61.51 1.54 24.68
N CYS A 6 -60.90 2.67 25.01
CA CYS A 6 -59.90 3.31 24.09
C CYS A 6 -58.48 2.82 24.20
N LEU A 7 -58.03 2.19 25.32
CA LEU A 7 -56.62 1.76 25.47
C LEU A 7 -56.27 0.51 24.63
N GLY A 8 -57.22 -0.38 24.39
CA GLY A 8 -56.96 -1.62 23.65
C GLY A 8 -56.67 -1.44 22.16
N ASN A 9 -57.25 -0.42 21.55
CA ASN A 9 -57.09 -0.16 20.11
C ASN A 9 -55.76 0.54 19.80
N CYS A 10 -55.27 1.44 20.64
CA CYS A 10 -53.97 2.07 20.46
C CYS A 10 -52.79 1.07 20.63
N GLN A 11 -52.90 0.12 21.54
CA GLN A 11 -51.90 -0.91 21.76
C GLN A 11 -51.86 -1.92 20.59
N ARG A 12 -52.97 -2.28 20.02
CA ARG A 12 -53.07 -3.14 18.82
C ARG A 12 -52.54 -2.44 17.57
N LEU A 13 -52.79 -1.14 17.41
CA LEU A 13 -52.23 -0.33 16.33
C LEU A 13 -50.68 -0.17 16.43
N ALA A 14 -50.16 0.05 17.63
CA ALA A 14 -48.75 0.14 17.90
C ALA A 14 -48.02 -1.19 17.62
N ILE A 15 -48.60 -2.33 18.01
CA ILE A 15 -48.05 -3.66 17.75
C ILE A 15 -48.12 -3.98 16.22
N ALA A 16 -49.18 -3.60 15.55
CA ALA A 16 -49.30 -3.79 14.09
C ALA A 16 -48.32 -2.92 13.32
N LEU A 17 -48.04 -1.68 13.72
CA LEU A 17 -47.06 -0.80 13.16
C LEU A 17 -45.62 -1.30 13.46
N LEU A 18 -45.36 -1.82 14.65
CA LEU A 18 -44.08 -2.43 14.98
C LEU A 18 -43.84 -3.72 14.19
N ALA A 19 -44.84 -4.56 14.00
CA ALA A 19 -44.82 -5.77 13.18
C ALA A 19 -44.62 -5.44 11.68
N ALA A 20 -45.27 -4.40 11.18
CA ALA A 20 -45.09 -3.92 9.81
C ALA A 20 -43.71 -3.32 9.59
N ALA A 21 -43.13 -2.60 10.57
CA ALA A 21 -41.76 -2.09 10.54
C ALA A 21 -40.72 -3.21 10.59
N LEU A 22 -40.98 -4.28 11.35
CA LEU A 22 -40.12 -5.47 11.42
C LEU A 22 -40.19 -6.32 10.15
N LEU A 23 -41.31 -6.34 9.44
CA LEU A 23 -41.48 -7.03 8.16
C LEU A 23 -40.84 -6.27 6.98
N SER A 24 -40.75 -4.94 7.05
CA SER A 24 -40.03 -4.14 6.05
C SER A 24 -38.52 -4.16 6.22
N ALA A 25 -37.98 -4.56 7.38
CA ALA A 25 -36.54 -4.65 7.66
C ALA A 25 -35.86 -5.87 7.00
N CYS A 26 -36.63 -6.81 6.41
CA CYS A 26 -36.11 -7.99 5.72
C CYS A 26 -36.31 -7.94 4.18
N SER A 27 -36.47 -6.78 3.55
CA SER A 27 -36.49 -6.72 2.09
C SER A 27 -35.05 -6.90 1.57
N VAL A 28 -34.73 -8.13 1.25
CA VAL A 28 -33.48 -8.48 0.55
C VAL A 28 -33.55 -7.87 -0.85
N ALA A 29 -32.56 -7.02 -1.18
CA ALA A 29 -32.58 -6.23 -2.41
C ALA A 29 -32.43 -7.14 -3.66
N PRO A 30 -33.06 -6.81 -4.80
CA PRO A 30 -32.78 -7.44 -6.08
C PRO A 30 -31.35 -7.07 -6.50
N PHE A 31 -30.70 -7.96 -7.25
CA PHE A 31 -29.41 -7.67 -7.87
C PHE A 31 -29.59 -6.62 -8.97
N ARG A 32 -28.74 -5.59 -8.96
CA ARG A 32 -28.71 -4.53 -9.98
C ARG A 32 -27.26 -4.13 -10.19
N TYR A 33 -26.88 -3.84 -11.42
CA TYR A 33 -25.55 -3.39 -11.81
C TYR A 33 -25.67 -2.36 -12.94
N GLU A 34 -24.61 -1.60 -13.16
CA GLU A 34 -24.44 -0.71 -14.30
C GLU A 34 -23.38 -1.28 -15.24
N PRO A 35 -23.56 -1.19 -16.56
CA PRO A 35 -22.55 -1.65 -17.52
C PRO A 35 -21.24 -0.88 -17.36
N ILE A 36 -20.11 -1.57 -17.57
CA ILE A 36 -18.77 -0.99 -17.41
C ILE A 36 -18.52 0.18 -18.38
N ASP A 37 -19.12 0.12 -19.57
CA ASP A 37 -19.00 1.16 -20.61
C ASP A 37 -19.64 2.48 -20.20
N GLU A 38 -20.55 2.46 -19.21
CA GLU A 38 -21.23 3.67 -18.71
C GLU A 38 -20.46 4.34 -17.56
N LEU A 39 -19.35 3.74 -17.10
CA LEU A 39 -18.64 4.16 -15.90
C LEU A 39 -17.29 4.85 -16.16
N GLY A 40 -16.88 5.02 -17.42
CA GLY A 40 -15.59 5.64 -17.76
C GLY A 40 -14.36 4.81 -17.37
N VAL A 41 -14.56 3.53 -16.98
CA VAL A 41 -13.48 2.64 -16.55
C VAL A 41 -12.57 2.25 -17.72
N ILE A 42 -13.18 1.99 -18.88
CA ILE A 42 -12.45 1.55 -20.08
C ILE A 42 -11.70 2.70 -20.74
N GLU A 43 -12.27 3.91 -20.72
CA GLU A 43 -11.71 5.11 -21.35
C GLU A 43 -10.38 5.56 -20.72
N ARG A 44 -10.24 5.35 -19.39
CA ARG A 44 -9.00 5.71 -18.67
C ARG A 44 -7.99 4.58 -18.58
N ALA A 45 -8.22 3.45 -19.26
CA ALA A 45 -7.31 2.33 -19.22
C ALA A 45 -5.92 2.71 -19.77
N GLU A 46 -4.88 2.36 -19.02
CA GLU A 46 -3.50 2.45 -19.49
C GLU A 46 -3.21 1.31 -20.46
N GLU A 47 -2.49 1.61 -21.53
CA GLU A 47 -2.11 0.65 -22.57
C GLU A 47 -0.60 0.43 -22.58
N GLN A 48 -0.19 -0.83 -22.67
CA GLN A 48 1.17 -1.25 -22.93
C GLN A 48 1.18 -2.24 -24.08
N VAL A 49 2.17 -2.10 -24.96
CA VAL A 49 2.38 -3.01 -26.10
C VAL A 49 3.80 -3.53 -26.05
N GLN A 50 3.96 -4.82 -26.11
CA GLN A 50 5.25 -5.51 -26.21
C GLN A 50 5.07 -6.66 -27.19
N ASP A 51 6.03 -6.80 -28.10
CA ASP A 51 6.12 -7.87 -29.10
C ASP A 51 4.74 -8.33 -29.65
N GLU A 52 4.25 -9.47 -29.19
CA GLU A 52 3.02 -10.09 -29.68
C GLU A 52 1.76 -9.75 -28.89
N PHE A 53 1.86 -8.90 -27.83
CA PHE A 53 0.70 -8.60 -27.00
C PHE A 53 0.48 -7.11 -26.78
N ARG A 54 -0.79 -6.75 -26.74
CA ARG A 54 -1.25 -5.46 -26.25
C ARG A 54 -2.11 -5.70 -25.01
N VAL A 55 -1.79 -5.00 -23.93
CA VAL A 55 -2.54 -5.09 -22.66
C VAL A 55 -3.03 -3.71 -22.30
N ARG A 56 -4.34 -3.62 -22.03
CA ARG A 56 -4.97 -2.44 -21.43
C ARG A 56 -5.47 -2.80 -20.05
N ALA A 57 -5.29 -1.91 -19.10
CA ALA A 57 -5.64 -2.14 -17.71
C ALA A 57 -6.25 -0.89 -17.06
N SER A 58 -7.26 -1.10 -16.23
CA SER A 58 -7.89 -0.04 -15.42
C SER A 58 -8.39 -0.60 -14.09
N VAL A 59 -8.46 0.26 -13.08
CA VAL A 59 -8.99 -0.09 -11.75
C VAL A 59 -10.22 0.76 -11.48
N PRO A 60 -11.42 0.17 -11.35
CA PRO A 60 -12.59 0.89 -10.88
C PRO A 60 -12.39 1.39 -9.43
N GLY A 61 -12.75 2.64 -9.16
CA GLY A 61 -12.79 3.15 -7.80
C GLY A 61 -13.92 2.50 -6.97
N GLU A 62 -13.98 2.80 -5.67
CA GLU A 62 -14.95 2.18 -4.75
C GLU A 62 -16.41 2.38 -5.20
N ASP A 63 -16.79 3.62 -5.57
CA ASP A 63 -18.14 3.94 -6.00
C ASP A 63 -18.47 3.31 -7.37
N GLU A 64 -17.52 3.32 -8.30
CA GLU A 64 -17.67 2.67 -9.60
C GLU A 64 -17.81 1.15 -9.45
N ALA A 65 -17.00 0.52 -8.60
CA ALA A 65 -17.08 -0.90 -8.31
C ALA A 65 -18.44 -1.28 -7.67
N ARG A 66 -18.96 -0.41 -6.79
CA ARG A 66 -20.30 -0.61 -6.19
C ARG A 66 -21.42 -0.53 -7.23
N ARG A 67 -21.31 0.38 -8.18
CA ARG A 67 -22.28 0.51 -9.30
C ARG A 67 -22.15 -0.65 -10.28
N LEU A 68 -20.91 -1.00 -10.66
CA LEU A 68 -20.62 -2.09 -11.60
C LEU A 68 -21.10 -3.46 -11.10
N PHE A 69 -20.93 -3.76 -9.81
CA PHE A 69 -21.26 -5.10 -9.27
C PHE A 69 -22.53 -5.12 -8.40
N GLY A 70 -23.15 -3.98 -8.10
CA GLY A 70 -24.33 -3.90 -7.23
C GLY A 70 -24.07 -4.37 -5.80
N ILE A 71 -22.81 -4.60 -5.44
CA ILE A 71 -22.33 -5.06 -4.13
C ILE A 71 -21.07 -4.28 -3.72
N PRO A 72 -20.87 -4.03 -2.42
CA PRO A 72 -19.72 -3.27 -1.94
C PRO A 72 -18.49 -4.18 -1.79
N VAL A 73 -17.83 -4.50 -2.90
CA VAL A 73 -16.66 -5.39 -2.91
C VAL A 73 -15.50 -4.83 -2.08
N TYR A 74 -15.32 -3.52 -2.05
CA TYR A 74 -14.28 -2.85 -1.27
C TYR A 74 -14.44 -3.02 0.25
N ASP A 75 -15.70 -3.13 0.76
CA ASP A 75 -15.97 -3.44 2.18
C ASP A 75 -15.41 -4.82 2.61
N SER A 76 -15.13 -5.68 1.65
CA SER A 76 -14.58 -7.03 1.86
C SER A 76 -13.12 -7.15 1.45
N ASP A 77 -12.40 -6.02 1.34
CA ASP A 77 -11.02 -5.91 0.86
C ASP A 77 -10.79 -6.54 -0.53
N ILE A 78 -11.82 -6.51 -1.37
CA ILE A 78 -11.76 -7.00 -2.75
C ILE A 78 -11.75 -5.80 -3.70
N GLN A 79 -10.78 -5.79 -4.61
CA GLN A 79 -10.60 -4.75 -5.62
C GLN A 79 -10.65 -5.37 -7.02
N PRO A 80 -11.59 -4.94 -7.87
CA PRO A 80 -11.62 -5.37 -9.27
C PRO A 80 -10.51 -4.69 -10.06
N VAL A 81 -9.91 -5.42 -10.97
CA VAL A 81 -9.01 -4.93 -12.02
C VAL A 81 -9.62 -5.33 -13.36
N TRP A 82 -9.93 -4.35 -14.21
CA TRP A 82 -10.33 -4.61 -15.58
C TRP A 82 -9.09 -4.75 -16.46
N LEU A 83 -9.08 -5.80 -17.26
CA LEU A 83 -8.02 -6.08 -18.21
C LEU A 83 -8.62 -6.37 -19.59
N GLU A 84 -7.95 -5.88 -20.62
CA GLU A 84 -8.14 -6.28 -22.01
C GLU A 84 -6.80 -6.70 -22.58
N VAL A 85 -6.75 -7.90 -23.14
CA VAL A 85 -5.53 -8.46 -23.72
C VAL A 85 -5.80 -8.84 -25.17
N THR A 86 -5.02 -8.26 -26.08
CA THR A 86 -5.03 -8.59 -27.51
C THR A 86 -3.78 -9.40 -27.82
N ASN A 87 -3.97 -10.59 -28.31
CA ASN A 87 -2.91 -11.41 -28.89
C ASN A 87 -2.71 -10.98 -30.35
N LEU A 88 -1.59 -10.35 -30.64
CA LEU A 88 -1.22 -9.89 -32.00
C LEU A 88 -0.46 -11.00 -32.78
N GLY A 89 -0.10 -12.10 -32.11
CA GLY A 89 0.62 -13.22 -32.67
C GLY A 89 -0.29 -14.30 -33.30
N ASP A 90 0.35 -15.30 -33.87
CA ASP A 90 -0.32 -16.42 -34.56
C ASP A 90 -0.46 -17.66 -33.67
N HIS A 91 0.01 -17.59 -32.43
CA HIS A 91 -0.01 -18.70 -31.46
C HIS A 91 -1.05 -18.47 -30.37
N ARG A 92 -1.56 -19.56 -29.77
CA ARG A 92 -2.43 -19.46 -28.60
C ARG A 92 -1.63 -19.05 -27.38
N ALA A 93 -2.20 -18.19 -26.58
CA ALA A 93 -1.59 -17.69 -25.36
C ALA A 93 -2.45 -17.98 -24.13
N ARG A 94 -1.82 -17.90 -22.95
CA ARG A 94 -2.46 -18.09 -21.66
C ARG A 94 -2.01 -17.02 -20.67
N LEU A 95 -3.00 -16.46 -19.98
CA LEU A 95 -2.81 -15.50 -18.90
C LEU A 95 -2.55 -16.22 -17.56
N VAL A 96 -1.62 -15.69 -16.79
CA VAL A 96 -1.30 -16.13 -15.42
C VAL A 96 -1.99 -15.20 -14.43
N LEU A 97 -3.21 -15.48 -14.01
CA LEU A 97 -3.96 -14.59 -13.11
C LEU A 97 -3.26 -14.33 -11.77
N SER A 98 -2.43 -15.27 -11.30
CA SER A 98 -1.63 -15.09 -10.08
C SER A 98 -0.53 -14.03 -10.22
N SER A 99 -0.21 -13.57 -11.42
CA SER A 99 0.68 -12.43 -11.61
C SER A 99 -0.02 -11.10 -11.31
N VAL A 100 -1.34 -11.03 -11.58
CA VAL A 100 -2.15 -9.87 -11.22
C VAL A 100 -2.31 -9.80 -9.68
N ASP A 101 -2.64 -10.90 -9.05
CA ASP A 101 -2.58 -11.05 -7.59
C ASP A 101 -2.41 -12.54 -7.23
N PRO A 102 -1.34 -12.92 -6.47
CA PRO A 102 -1.16 -14.30 -6.02
C PRO A 102 -2.34 -14.85 -5.19
N LYS A 103 -3.15 -13.95 -4.63
CA LYS A 103 -4.34 -14.26 -3.83
C LYS A 103 -5.61 -13.67 -4.45
N TYR A 104 -5.74 -13.75 -5.79
CA TYR A 104 -6.95 -13.31 -6.48
C TYR A 104 -8.18 -14.10 -6.02
N PHE A 105 -9.35 -13.48 -6.08
CA PHE A 105 -10.61 -14.10 -5.70
C PHE A 105 -11.31 -14.66 -6.95
N PRO A 106 -11.64 -15.95 -6.98
CA PRO A 106 -12.52 -16.50 -8.01
C PRO A 106 -13.91 -15.83 -7.97
N PRO A 107 -14.61 -15.66 -9.12
CA PRO A 107 -15.94 -15.06 -9.18
C PRO A 107 -16.95 -15.68 -8.19
N HIS A 108 -16.95 -16.98 -8.05
CA HIS A 108 -17.77 -17.71 -7.09
C HIS A 108 -17.51 -17.34 -5.63
N GLU A 109 -16.26 -17.10 -5.26
CA GLU A 109 -15.89 -16.68 -3.91
C GLU A 109 -16.43 -15.28 -3.60
N VAL A 110 -16.31 -14.35 -4.56
CA VAL A 110 -16.86 -12.99 -4.43
C VAL A 110 -18.39 -13.05 -4.25
N ALA A 111 -19.09 -13.83 -5.07
CA ALA A 111 -20.53 -14.01 -4.95
C ALA A 111 -20.91 -14.60 -3.58
N TYR A 112 -20.15 -15.61 -3.12
CA TYR A 112 -20.39 -16.26 -1.84
C TYR A 112 -20.22 -15.33 -0.63
N ILE A 113 -19.20 -14.47 -0.65
CA ILE A 113 -18.95 -13.48 0.40
C ILE A 113 -20.15 -12.54 0.54
N HIS A 114 -20.73 -12.10 -0.56
CA HIS A 114 -21.82 -11.10 -0.59
C HIS A 114 -23.24 -11.69 -0.58
N ARG A 115 -23.41 -13.01 -0.62
CA ARG A 115 -24.68 -13.70 -0.80
C ARG A 115 -25.79 -13.29 0.18
N LYS A 116 -25.44 -12.96 1.43
CA LYS A 116 -26.42 -12.62 2.47
C LYS A 116 -27.14 -11.30 2.24
N ARG A 117 -26.65 -10.46 1.33
CA ARG A 117 -27.20 -9.15 0.99
C ARG A 117 -28.31 -9.22 -0.06
N LEU A 118 -28.46 -10.36 -0.75
CA LEU A 118 -29.32 -10.52 -1.91
C LEU A 118 -30.35 -11.64 -1.71
N SER A 119 -31.49 -11.54 -2.42
CA SER A 119 -32.47 -12.62 -2.54
C SER A 119 -31.84 -13.84 -3.21
N LYS A 120 -32.47 -15.03 -3.09
CA LYS A 120 -31.95 -16.23 -3.75
C LYS A 120 -31.88 -16.10 -5.26
N GLU A 121 -32.75 -15.32 -5.86
CA GLU A 121 -32.69 -14.99 -7.29
C GLU A 121 -31.52 -14.04 -7.57
N GLY A 122 -31.39 -12.95 -6.80
CA GLY A 122 -30.28 -12.02 -6.92
C GLY A 122 -28.92 -12.66 -6.67
N GLN A 123 -28.83 -13.69 -5.81
CA GLN A 123 -27.59 -14.47 -5.63
C GLN A 123 -27.19 -15.20 -6.91
N ARG A 124 -28.15 -15.84 -7.56
CA ARG A 124 -27.91 -16.57 -8.85
C ARG A 124 -27.55 -15.60 -9.98
N ASP A 125 -28.20 -14.44 -10.00
CA ASP A 125 -27.94 -13.42 -11.02
C ASP A 125 -26.56 -12.79 -10.82
N LEU A 126 -26.17 -12.45 -9.57
CA LEU A 126 -24.82 -12.00 -9.24
C LEU A 126 -23.77 -13.03 -9.64
N GLU A 127 -23.96 -14.30 -9.27
CA GLU A 127 -23.02 -15.37 -9.58
C GLU A 127 -22.80 -15.53 -11.09
N ARG A 128 -23.90 -15.49 -11.87
CA ARG A 128 -23.85 -15.53 -13.34
C ARG A 128 -23.10 -14.33 -13.88
N TYR A 129 -23.44 -13.12 -13.44
CA TYR A 129 -22.82 -11.88 -13.89
C TYR A 129 -21.30 -11.85 -13.62
N LEU A 130 -20.88 -12.21 -12.40
CA LEU A 130 -19.45 -12.26 -12.05
C LEU A 130 -18.70 -13.31 -12.86
N TYR A 131 -19.34 -14.42 -13.21
CA TYR A 131 -18.74 -15.44 -14.05
C TYR A 131 -18.61 -14.99 -15.51
N GLU A 132 -19.63 -14.36 -16.07
CA GLU A 132 -19.67 -13.87 -17.45
C GLU A 132 -18.71 -12.68 -17.67
N THR A 133 -18.49 -11.86 -16.65
CA THR A 133 -17.58 -10.70 -16.71
C THR A 133 -16.13 -11.04 -16.31
N ALA A 134 -15.87 -12.25 -15.87
CA ALA A 134 -14.52 -12.68 -15.49
C ALA A 134 -13.60 -12.76 -16.73
N LEU A 135 -12.33 -12.36 -16.53
CA LEU A 135 -11.33 -12.39 -17.58
C LEU A 135 -11.06 -13.84 -18.05
N PRO A 136 -11.21 -14.15 -19.35
CA PRO A 136 -10.81 -15.44 -19.92
C PRO A 136 -9.29 -15.68 -19.75
N ARG A 137 -8.90 -16.93 -19.48
CA ARG A 137 -7.48 -17.28 -19.27
C ARG A 137 -6.75 -17.67 -20.54
N GLN A 138 -7.48 -18.04 -21.59
CA GLN A 138 -6.94 -18.47 -22.88
C GLN A 138 -7.29 -17.42 -23.92
N ILE A 139 -6.34 -17.16 -24.80
CA ILE A 139 -6.47 -16.18 -25.87
C ILE A 139 -6.04 -16.87 -27.16
N GLY A 140 -6.94 -16.89 -28.14
CA GLY A 140 -6.63 -17.42 -29.47
C GLY A 140 -5.66 -16.50 -30.25
N PRO A 141 -5.14 -16.98 -31.37
CA PRO A 141 -4.40 -16.15 -32.32
C PRO A 141 -5.27 -14.99 -32.81
N ARG A 142 -4.70 -13.79 -32.84
CA ARG A 142 -5.38 -12.56 -33.31
C ARG A 142 -6.68 -12.23 -32.56
N GLU A 143 -6.84 -12.75 -31.35
CA GLU A 143 -8.03 -12.56 -30.51
C GLU A 143 -7.79 -11.48 -29.44
N THR A 144 -8.86 -10.76 -29.12
CA THR A 144 -8.92 -9.86 -27.97
C THR A 144 -9.90 -10.43 -26.95
N VAL A 145 -9.48 -10.50 -25.69
CA VAL A 145 -10.32 -10.87 -24.56
C VAL A 145 -10.30 -9.76 -23.54
N SER A 146 -11.43 -9.52 -22.87
CA SER A 146 -11.50 -8.55 -21.76
C SER A 146 -12.32 -9.11 -20.61
N GLY A 147 -12.11 -8.55 -19.42
CA GLY A 147 -12.88 -8.94 -18.24
C GLY A 147 -12.23 -8.49 -16.93
N ILE A 148 -12.81 -8.95 -15.84
CA ILE A 148 -12.44 -8.56 -14.47
C ILE A 148 -11.62 -9.66 -13.80
N VAL A 149 -10.57 -9.23 -13.10
CA VAL A 149 -9.85 -10.03 -12.10
C VAL A 149 -10.10 -9.40 -10.74
N PHE A 150 -10.64 -10.17 -9.79
CA PHE A 150 -10.84 -9.70 -8.42
C PHE A 150 -9.58 -9.94 -7.61
N THR A 151 -9.00 -8.88 -7.09
CA THR A 151 -7.73 -8.87 -6.37
C THR A 151 -7.92 -8.36 -4.95
N ARG A 152 -6.89 -8.44 -4.11
CA ARG A 152 -6.89 -7.78 -2.81
C ARG A 152 -6.87 -6.27 -2.95
N LEU A 153 -7.52 -5.60 -2.00
CA LEU A 153 -7.56 -4.15 -1.96
C LEU A 153 -6.16 -3.56 -1.70
N ASN A 154 -5.73 -2.69 -2.59
CA ASN A 154 -4.67 -1.72 -2.38
C ASN A 154 -5.28 -0.33 -2.47
N ARG A 155 -5.11 0.47 -1.44
CA ARG A 155 -5.50 1.89 -1.48
C ARG A 155 -4.36 2.68 -2.13
N GLY A 156 -4.72 3.71 -2.89
CA GLY A 156 -3.75 4.50 -3.66
C GLY A 156 -3.45 3.90 -5.02
N THR A 157 -2.20 3.62 -5.30
CA THR A 157 -1.77 3.04 -6.58
C THR A 157 -1.84 1.51 -6.54
N LYS A 158 -2.54 0.92 -7.48
CA LYS A 158 -2.57 -0.53 -7.70
C LYS A 158 -1.40 -0.95 -8.57
N ALA A 159 -0.46 -1.70 -7.98
CA ALA A 159 0.68 -2.27 -8.69
C ALA A 159 0.48 -3.77 -8.93
N PHE A 160 0.65 -4.24 -10.16
CA PHE A 160 0.53 -5.64 -10.53
C PHE A 160 1.25 -5.95 -11.84
N ASN A 161 1.48 -7.23 -12.08
CA ASN A 161 1.98 -7.73 -13.35
C ASN A 161 0.86 -8.44 -14.13
N VAL A 162 1.00 -8.45 -15.45
CA VAL A 162 0.20 -9.30 -16.34
C VAL A 162 1.19 -10.17 -17.09
N ASP A 163 1.23 -11.45 -16.72
CA ASP A 163 2.13 -12.42 -17.32
C ASP A 163 1.38 -13.26 -18.34
N ILE A 164 1.93 -13.36 -19.54
CA ILE A 164 1.35 -14.06 -20.67
C ILE A 164 2.41 -15.01 -21.25
N PHE A 165 2.01 -16.22 -21.60
CA PHE A 165 2.90 -17.17 -22.27
C PHE A 165 2.19 -17.90 -23.40
N ASN A 166 2.93 -18.21 -24.46
CA ASN A 166 2.47 -19.01 -25.58
C ASN A 166 2.33 -20.49 -25.16
N THR A 167 1.28 -21.16 -25.63
CA THR A 167 0.96 -22.56 -25.25
C THR A 167 1.37 -23.59 -26.27
N ASP A 168 2.01 -23.19 -27.36
CA ASP A 168 2.45 -24.05 -28.46
C ASP A 168 3.85 -24.64 -28.29
N GLY A 169 4.53 -24.35 -27.18
CA GLY A 169 5.88 -24.82 -26.87
C GLY A 169 7.00 -23.86 -27.25
N SER A 170 6.72 -22.71 -27.86
CA SER A 170 7.72 -21.67 -28.17
C SER A 170 8.41 -21.11 -26.92
N ARG A 171 7.77 -21.28 -25.73
CA ARG A 171 8.21 -20.74 -24.43
C ARG A 171 8.36 -19.23 -24.39
N GLU A 172 7.75 -18.52 -25.32
CA GLU A 172 7.68 -17.08 -25.27
C GLU A 172 6.83 -16.65 -24.09
N TYR A 173 7.39 -15.72 -23.32
CA TYR A 173 6.82 -15.21 -22.10
C TYR A 173 7.00 -13.71 -22.07
N GLU A 174 5.91 -12.99 -21.82
CA GLU A 174 5.94 -11.54 -21.69
C GLU A 174 5.32 -11.12 -20.36
N GLN A 175 5.91 -10.10 -19.77
CA GLN A 175 5.46 -9.49 -18.53
C GLN A 175 5.21 -8.01 -18.70
N PHE A 176 3.99 -7.60 -18.42
CA PHE A 176 3.59 -6.20 -18.35
C PHE A 176 3.48 -5.79 -16.88
N THR A 177 3.98 -4.62 -16.53
CA THR A 177 3.90 -4.10 -15.16
C THR A 177 3.11 -2.80 -15.14
N PHE A 178 2.01 -2.78 -14.41
CA PHE A 178 1.12 -1.64 -14.26
C PHE A 178 1.22 -1.01 -12.88
N PHE A 179 1.08 0.33 -12.84
CA PHE A 179 0.97 1.14 -11.63
C PHE A 179 -0.19 2.12 -11.84
N LEU A 180 -1.40 1.69 -11.48
CA LEU A 180 -2.64 2.41 -11.78
C LEU A 180 -3.14 3.15 -10.54
N GLU A 181 -3.37 4.45 -10.66
CA GLU A 181 -4.01 5.24 -9.61
C GLU A 181 -5.46 4.79 -9.43
N VAL A 182 -5.87 4.57 -8.17
CA VAL A 182 -7.24 4.18 -7.83
C VAL A 182 -8.09 5.43 -7.69
N PRO A 183 -9.16 5.61 -8.49
CA PRO A 183 -10.01 6.78 -8.41
C PRO A 183 -10.63 6.97 -7.03
N GLY A 184 -10.67 8.22 -6.56
CA GLY A 184 -11.23 8.59 -5.26
C GLY A 184 -10.27 8.44 -4.08
N PHE A 185 -9.03 8.04 -4.30
CA PHE A 185 -7.97 8.04 -3.29
C PHE A 185 -6.97 9.15 -3.61
N ALA A 186 -6.70 10.01 -2.62
CA ALA A 186 -5.64 11.01 -2.70
C ALA A 186 -4.55 10.64 -1.68
N PRO A 187 -3.37 10.17 -2.14
CA PRO A 187 -2.26 9.90 -1.24
C PRO A 187 -1.72 11.20 -0.62
N ASP A 188 -1.24 11.12 0.61
CA ASP A 188 -0.70 12.28 1.35
C ASP A 188 0.48 12.96 0.65
N HIS A 189 1.26 12.21 -0.12
CA HIS A 189 2.36 12.77 -0.91
C HIS A 189 1.90 13.56 -2.15
N ALA A 190 0.66 13.40 -2.62
CA ALA A 190 0.14 14.18 -3.75
C ALA A 190 -0.04 15.67 -3.42
N GLU A 191 -0.15 16.02 -2.14
CA GLU A 191 -0.23 17.42 -1.66
C GLU A 191 1.14 18.10 -1.57
N VAL A 192 2.25 17.37 -1.79
CA VAL A 192 3.61 17.89 -1.65
C VAL A 192 4.15 18.32 -3.01
N ASP A 193 4.46 19.58 -3.16
CA ASP A 193 5.21 20.08 -4.33
C ASP A 193 6.70 19.81 -4.16
N PHE A 194 7.13 18.62 -4.61
CA PHE A 194 8.52 18.20 -4.52
C PHE A 194 9.50 19.04 -5.33
N TYR A 195 9.01 19.81 -6.31
CA TYR A 195 9.86 20.70 -7.13
C TYR A 195 10.17 22.01 -6.44
N SER A 196 9.30 22.46 -5.54
CA SER A 196 9.46 23.73 -4.82
C SER A 196 9.84 23.58 -3.34
N LEU A 197 10.08 22.34 -2.86
CA LEU A 197 10.47 22.08 -1.45
C LEU A 197 11.74 22.83 -1.03
N TYR A 198 12.66 23.01 -1.96
CA TYR A 198 13.95 23.65 -1.73
C TYR A 198 14.30 24.58 -2.90
N GLU A 199 14.91 25.71 -2.60
CA GLU A 199 15.55 26.53 -3.62
C GLU A 199 16.77 25.78 -4.20
N GLU A 200 17.00 25.85 -5.49
CA GLU A 200 18.07 25.09 -6.18
C GLU A 200 19.46 25.31 -5.57
N GLN A 201 19.75 26.53 -5.15
CA GLN A 201 21.01 26.89 -4.49
C GLN A 201 21.18 26.29 -3.09
N SER A 202 20.12 25.78 -2.47
CA SER A 202 20.16 25.13 -1.15
C SER A 202 20.38 23.62 -1.26
N ILE A 203 20.32 23.06 -2.48
CA ILE A 203 20.50 21.64 -2.73
C ILE A 203 22.00 21.36 -2.86
N THR A 204 22.49 20.40 -2.09
CA THR A 204 23.87 19.93 -2.14
C THR A 204 23.99 18.74 -3.08
N ASP A 205 24.77 18.87 -4.16
CA ASP A 205 25.08 17.75 -5.04
C ASP A 205 26.38 17.05 -4.55
N VAL A 206 26.32 15.74 -4.38
CA VAL A 206 27.44 14.92 -3.93
C VAL A 206 27.53 13.63 -4.76
N ASP A 207 28.71 13.03 -4.77
CA ASP A 207 28.92 11.64 -5.19
C ASP A 207 28.73 10.66 -4.01
N VAL A 208 29.01 9.39 -4.23
CA VAL A 208 28.87 8.33 -3.21
C VAL A 208 29.77 8.57 -2.00
N ASP A 209 31.00 9.07 -2.20
CA ASP A 209 31.94 9.33 -1.10
C ASP A 209 31.56 10.61 -0.33
N GLY A 210 31.09 11.63 -1.03
CA GLY A 210 30.53 12.83 -0.44
C GLY A 210 29.27 12.53 0.39
N LEU A 211 28.41 11.62 -0.08
CA LEU A 211 27.25 11.15 0.70
C LEU A 211 27.69 10.50 2.01
N ARG A 212 28.72 9.63 1.97
CA ARG A 212 29.24 8.99 3.18
C ARG A 212 29.67 10.00 4.24
N ALA A 213 30.36 11.06 3.86
CA ALA A 213 30.76 12.14 4.76
C ALA A 213 29.56 12.93 5.29
N LEU A 214 28.66 13.33 4.39
CA LEU A 214 27.47 14.12 4.72
C LEU A 214 26.53 13.42 5.71
N LEU A 215 26.36 12.10 5.58
CA LEU A 215 25.50 11.33 6.48
C LEU A 215 25.96 11.33 7.94
N GLN A 216 27.23 11.64 8.24
CA GLN A 216 27.73 11.79 9.61
C GLN A 216 27.23 13.06 10.27
N ASP A 217 26.95 14.09 9.47
CA ASP A 217 26.47 15.40 9.96
C ASP A 217 24.93 15.47 10.04
N ILE A 218 24.22 14.54 9.37
CA ILE A 218 22.75 14.48 9.41
C ILE A 218 22.29 14.02 10.82
N PRO A 219 21.40 14.78 11.49
CA PRO A 219 20.89 14.41 12.81
C PRO A 219 20.35 12.98 12.86
N CYS A 220 20.53 12.32 14.02
CA CYS A 220 20.06 10.94 14.15
C CYS A 220 18.56 10.80 14.06
N CYS A 221 17.89 11.81 14.57
CA CYS A 221 16.54 11.61 15.07
C CYS A 221 15.63 12.74 14.59
N THR A 222 14.35 12.42 14.47
CA THR A 222 13.28 13.39 14.27
C THR A 222 13.10 14.28 15.50
N LEU A 223 12.32 15.33 15.36
CA LEU A 223 11.94 16.27 16.41
C LEU A 223 10.42 16.41 16.46
N ASP A 224 9.89 17.03 17.49
CA ASP A 224 8.52 17.53 17.51
C ASP A 224 8.39 18.76 16.61
N ARG A 225 7.16 19.25 16.43
CA ARG A 225 6.88 20.42 15.57
C ARG A 225 7.65 21.68 15.98
N ALA A 226 7.89 21.88 17.26
CA ALA A 226 8.66 23.02 17.77
C ALA A 226 10.18 22.88 17.54
N GLY A 227 10.66 21.69 17.21
CA GLY A 227 12.09 21.40 17.06
C GLY A 227 12.82 21.23 18.39
N GLU A 228 12.11 21.07 19.51
CA GLU A 228 12.68 21.09 20.86
C GLU A 228 12.88 19.69 21.43
N ARG A 229 11.92 18.79 21.22
CA ARG A 229 11.92 17.45 21.80
C ARG A 229 12.28 16.39 20.76
N ARG A 230 13.17 15.49 21.15
CA ARG A 230 13.65 14.42 20.28
C ARG A 230 12.57 13.34 20.06
N GLY A 231 12.42 12.95 18.80
CA GLY A 231 11.66 11.77 18.38
C GLY A 231 12.51 10.52 18.23
N ARG A 232 12.08 9.61 17.38
CA ARG A 232 12.77 8.35 17.09
C ARG A 232 13.84 8.53 16.00
N PRO A 233 14.74 7.55 15.81
CA PRO A 233 15.81 7.68 14.82
C PRO A 233 15.28 7.64 13.38
N VAL A 234 15.91 8.43 12.51
CA VAL A 234 15.88 8.27 11.05
C VAL A 234 16.87 7.17 10.72
N ASN A 235 16.38 6.01 10.35
CA ASN A 235 17.17 4.77 10.34
C ASN A 235 17.36 4.16 8.93
N VAL A 236 16.80 4.75 7.88
CA VAL A 236 17.01 4.37 6.49
C VAL A 236 17.15 5.59 5.59
N PHE A 237 17.98 5.50 4.59
CA PHE A 237 18.09 6.47 3.51
C PHE A 237 17.91 5.78 2.16
N PHE A 238 17.26 6.47 1.21
CA PHE A 238 17.14 5.99 -0.16
C PHE A 238 17.75 7.01 -1.12
N VAL A 239 18.52 6.52 -2.07
CA VAL A 239 19.01 7.31 -3.21
C VAL A 239 18.19 6.90 -4.42
N SER A 240 17.25 7.75 -4.84
CA SER A 240 16.29 7.39 -5.88
C SER A 240 15.51 8.58 -6.41
N ARG A 241 15.08 8.53 -7.66
CA ARG A 241 13.98 9.38 -8.11
C ARG A 241 12.69 8.97 -7.36
N GLY A 242 11.82 9.94 -7.08
CA GLY A 242 10.59 9.69 -6.33
C GLY A 242 9.71 8.61 -6.97
N THR A 243 9.55 8.65 -8.30
CA THR A 243 8.77 7.65 -9.05
C THR A 243 9.36 6.24 -8.97
N ASP A 244 10.70 6.10 -8.98
CA ASP A 244 11.36 4.80 -8.86
C ASP A 244 11.21 4.24 -7.44
N LEU A 245 11.30 5.10 -6.40
CA LEU A 245 11.09 4.73 -5.01
C LEU A 245 9.64 4.29 -4.77
N LEU A 246 8.66 5.04 -5.26
CA LEU A 246 7.24 4.69 -5.18
C LEU A 246 7.00 3.30 -5.81
N ARG A 247 7.45 3.09 -7.04
CA ARG A 247 7.30 1.81 -7.74
C ARG A 247 7.96 0.66 -6.99
N ALA A 248 9.14 0.88 -6.41
CA ALA A 248 9.85 -0.11 -5.62
C ALA A 248 9.06 -0.51 -4.35
N LEU A 249 8.52 0.47 -3.63
CA LEU A 249 7.68 0.24 -2.45
C LEU A 249 6.39 -0.50 -2.81
N LEU A 250 5.69 -0.08 -3.87
CA LEU A 250 4.46 -0.73 -4.32
C LEU A 250 4.71 -2.19 -4.76
N ARG A 251 5.78 -2.47 -5.52
CA ARG A 251 6.17 -3.84 -5.86
C ARG A 251 6.45 -4.69 -4.63
N ALA A 252 7.05 -4.11 -3.62
CA ALA A 252 7.28 -4.77 -2.34
C ALA A 252 6.00 -4.94 -1.51
N GLY A 253 4.84 -4.49 -1.99
CA GLY A 253 3.54 -4.63 -1.32
C GLY A 253 3.29 -3.61 -0.21
N TRP A 254 3.95 -2.46 -0.25
CA TRP A 254 3.59 -1.31 0.57
C TRP A 254 2.37 -0.62 -0.02
N SER A 255 1.57 -0.03 0.85
CA SER A 255 0.42 0.78 0.47
C SER A 255 0.65 2.23 0.86
N GLU A 256 0.20 3.13 0.02
CA GLU A 256 0.15 4.56 0.30
C GLU A 256 -0.85 4.84 1.41
N THR A 257 -0.67 5.95 2.10
CA THR A 257 -1.63 6.45 3.10
C THR A 257 -2.27 7.75 2.62
N SER A 258 -3.42 8.06 3.20
CA SER A 258 -4.11 9.32 3.00
C SER A 258 -4.42 9.90 4.37
N TYR A 259 -3.67 10.91 4.78
CA TYR A 259 -3.88 11.65 6.00
C TYR A 259 -4.33 13.06 5.67
N THR A 260 -5.33 13.55 6.39
CA THR A 260 -5.59 14.98 6.40
C THR A 260 -4.46 15.66 7.16
N ARG A 261 -3.77 16.57 6.51
CA ARG A 261 -2.64 17.33 7.10
C ARG A 261 -3.14 18.54 7.89
N ASP A 262 -4.06 18.30 8.82
CA ASP A 262 -4.58 19.31 9.74
C ASP A 262 -3.60 19.61 10.89
N GLU A 263 -3.93 20.62 11.71
CA GLU A 263 -3.10 21.04 12.85
C GLU A 263 -2.86 19.88 13.84
N ALA A 264 -3.87 19.04 14.09
CA ALA A 264 -3.73 17.90 14.99
C ALA A 264 -2.74 16.85 14.47
N TYR A 265 -2.76 16.60 13.16
CA TYR A 265 -1.76 15.74 12.50
C TYR A 265 -0.37 16.36 12.61
N LEU A 266 -0.23 17.65 12.28
CA LEU A 266 1.08 18.34 12.28
C LEU A 266 1.68 18.39 13.69
N ASP A 267 0.88 18.54 14.75
CA ASP A 267 1.35 18.52 16.14
C ASP A 267 1.77 17.12 16.61
N ALA A 268 1.11 16.08 16.11
CA ALA A 268 1.42 14.70 16.47
C ALA A 268 2.53 14.06 15.62
N ALA A 269 2.80 14.63 14.43
CA ALA A 269 3.78 14.09 13.50
C ALA A 269 5.21 14.28 14.01
N GLU A 270 6.09 13.36 13.66
CA GLU A 270 7.52 13.54 13.79
C GLU A 270 8.03 14.43 12.64
N HIS A 271 8.90 15.39 12.96
CA HIS A 271 9.44 16.35 11.99
C HIS A 271 10.91 16.07 11.70
N PHE A 272 11.28 16.18 10.42
CA PHE A 272 12.66 16.14 9.97
C PHE A 272 12.86 17.17 8.87
N PHE A 273 14.03 17.78 8.80
CA PHE A 273 14.26 18.94 7.93
C PHE A 273 13.22 20.07 8.13
N GLY A 274 12.73 20.24 9.39
CA GLY A 274 11.77 21.29 9.75
C GLY A 274 10.31 21.06 9.34
N ARG A 275 9.93 19.86 8.88
CA ARG A 275 8.57 19.58 8.41
C ARG A 275 8.11 18.14 8.74
N ALA A 276 6.79 17.95 8.70
CA ALA A 276 6.16 16.63 8.77
C ALA A 276 6.55 15.76 7.56
N PRO A 277 6.34 14.43 7.59
CA PRO A 277 6.69 13.54 6.47
C PRO A 277 6.09 13.97 5.14
N ASP A 278 6.88 13.90 4.08
CA ASP A 278 6.43 14.18 2.71
C ASP A 278 5.55 13.03 2.17
N ALA A 279 5.85 11.80 2.59
CA ALA A 279 5.09 10.61 2.22
C ALA A 279 5.11 9.58 3.34
N ILE A 280 4.02 8.83 3.51
CA ILE A 280 3.93 7.73 4.46
C ILE A 280 3.44 6.48 3.74
N PHE A 281 4.13 5.38 3.97
CA PHE A 281 3.77 4.08 3.44
C PHE A 281 3.54 3.08 4.57
N ARG A 282 2.64 2.13 4.34
CA ARG A 282 2.32 1.07 5.30
C ARG A 282 2.39 -0.30 4.66
N LYS A 283 2.88 -1.25 5.44
CA LYS A 283 2.84 -2.66 5.09
C LYS A 283 2.37 -3.46 6.30
N GLY A 284 1.19 -4.09 6.18
CA GLY A 284 0.57 -4.87 7.25
C GLY A 284 0.58 -6.37 6.97
N ARG A 285 0.24 -7.16 7.98
CA ARG A 285 0.08 -8.62 7.89
C ARG A 285 -1.39 -9.02 7.67
N GLY A 286 -2.14 -8.26 6.88
CA GLY A 286 -3.57 -8.49 6.65
C GLY A 286 -4.46 -7.82 7.71
N TRP A 287 -5.40 -8.55 8.30
CA TRP A 287 -6.43 -8.02 9.23
C TRP A 287 -5.93 -7.56 10.61
N THR A 288 -4.64 -7.66 10.87
CA THR A 288 -4.06 -7.28 12.17
C THR A 288 -3.76 -5.78 12.21
N THR A 289 -3.71 -5.23 13.42
CA THR A 289 -3.26 -3.85 13.65
C THR A 289 -1.74 -3.72 13.58
N GLU A 290 -1.05 -4.85 13.48
CA GLU A 290 0.39 -4.92 13.30
C GLU A 290 0.75 -4.47 11.89
N ARG A 291 1.61 -3.50 11.80
CA ARG A 291 2.09 -2.97 10.52
C ARG A 291 3.45 -2.31 10.68
N ILE A 292 4.19 -2.31 9.60
CA ILE A 292 5.37 -1.47 9.46
C ILE A 292 4.94 -0.19 8.76
N GLU A 293 5.39 0.93 9.28
CA GLU A 293 5.13 2.26 8.72
C GLU A 293 6.48 2.90 8.37
N LEU A 294 6.58 3.43 7.18
CA LEU A 294 7.74 4.13 6.65
C LEU A 294 7.34 5.57 6.37
N SER A 295 7.87 6.49 7.14
CA SER A 295 7.76 7.93 6.91
C SER A 295 8.97 8.41 6.11
N LEU A 296 8.76 9.22 5.08
CA LEU A 296 9.79 9.69 4.16
C LEU A 296 9.84 11.22 4.10
N TRP A 297 11.05 11.74 4.02
CA TRP A 297 11.35 13.16 3.78
C TRP A 297 12.39 13.26 2.66
N MET A 298 12.12 14.06 1.62
CA MET A 298 13.14 14.39 0.63
C MET A 298 14.17 15.33 1.26
N ALA A 299 15.45 14.97 1.24
CA ALA A 299 16.53 15.81 1.74
C ALA A 299 16.93 16.89 0.72
N PRO A 300 17.52 18.03 1.15
CA PRO A 300 18.13 19.01 0.24
C PRO A 300 19.47 18.50 -0.31
N VAL A 301 19.51 17.27 -0.79
CA VAL A 301 20.71 16.57 -1.26
C VAL A 301 20.39 15.75 -2.49
N ARG A 302 21.24 15.81 -3.50
CA ARG A 302 21.25 14.90 -4.63
C ARG A 302 22.55 14.09 -4.62
N VAL A 303 22.44 12.81 -4.91
CA VAL A 303 23.57 11.88 -5.03
C VAL A 303 23.62 11.39 -6.48
N ASP A 304 24.68 11.76 -7.20
CA ASP A 304 24.81 11.49 -8.63
C ASP A 304 23.53 11.92 -9.40
N GLY A 305 23.00 13.12 -9.09
CA GLY A 305 21.80 13.70 -9.68
C GLY A 305 20.47 13.08 -9.26
N LYS A 306 20.43 12.17 -8.28
CA LYS A 306 19.21 11.58 -7.73
C LYS A 306 18.91 12.12 -6.34
N PRO A 307 17.66 12.45 -6.02
CA PRO A 307 17.29 12.86 -4.67
C PRO A 307 17.66 11.84 -3.59
N LEU A 308 18.11 12.34 -2.44
CA LEU A 308 18.24 11.58 -1.22
C LEU A 308 16.95 11.69 -0.41
N TRP A 309 16.45 10.54 0.06
CA TRP A 309 15.27 10.44 0.93
C TRP A 309 15.68 9.94 2.29
N ALA A 310 15.33 10.67 3.33
CA ALA A 310 15.45 10.22 4.71
C ALA A 310 14.20 9.43 5.09
N GLY A 311 14.37 8.31 5.75
CA GLY A 311 13.28 7.43 6.14
C GLY A 311 13.33 7.05 7.61
N GLN A 312 12.16 7.07 8.26
CA GLN A 312 11.96 6.51 9.57
C GLN A 312 11.03 5.31 9.48
N VAL A 313 11.50 4.19 9.96
CA VAL A 313 10.73 2.96 10.00
C VAL A 313 10.23 2.71 11.42
N ARG A 314 8.92 2.52 11.56
CA ARG A 314 8.24 2.18 12.82
C ARG A 314 7.49 0.87 12.68
N HIS A 315 7.63 0.00 13.65
CA HIS A 315 6.87 -1.24 13.71
C HIS A 315 5.75 -1.11 14.75
N ALA A 316 4.51 -1.13 14.29
CA ALA A 316 3.33 -1.13 15.14
C ALA A 316 2.98 -2.57 15.51
N ILE A 317 3.03 -2.91 16.81
CA ILE A 317 2.88 -4.27 17.33
C ILE A 317 1.50 -4.53 17.97
N GLY A 318 0.60 -3.55 17.97
CA GLY A 318 -0.73 -3.70 18.51
C GLY A 318 -1.43 -2.37 18.76
N ARG A 319 -2.63 -2.47 19.35
CA ARG A 319 -3.38 -1.30 19.84
C ARG A 319 -3.00 -0.99 21.27
N LEU A 320 -2.74 0.27 21.55
CA LEU A 320 -2.65 0.76 22.91
C LEU A 320 -4.06 1.10 23.39
N PHE A 321 -4.54 0.39 24.42
CA PHE A 321 -5.75 0.74 25.15
C PHE A 321 -5.34 1.14 26.58
N ASP A 322 -5.28 2.42 26.85
CA ASP A 322 -5.18 2.90 28.22
C ASP A 322 -6.52 3.52 28.62
N LEU A 323 -7.27 2.78 29.42
CA LEU A 323 -8.57 3.21 29.93
C LEU A 323 -8.46 4.32 30.99
N SER A 324 -7.30 4.46 31.65
CA SER A 324 -7.07 5.45 32.69
C SER A 324 -6.82 6.84 32.10
N GLU A 325 -6.20 6.91 30.93
CA GLU A 325 -5.87 8.17 30.25
C GLU A 325 -6.73 8.45 29.02
N ARG A 326 -7.66 7.54 28.66
CA ARG A 326 -8.46 7.60 27.42
C ARG A 326 -7.60 7.74 26.15
N VAL A 327 -6.38 7.21 26.17
CA VAL A 327 -5.46 7.25 25.03
C VAL A 327 -5.77 6.07 24.11
N PHE A 328 -6.17 6.39 22.89
CA PHE A 328 -6.26 5.43 21.80
C PHE A 328 -5.03 5.63 20.93
N GLY A 329 -4.12 4.67 20.93
CA GLY A 329 -2.87 4.78 20.19
C GLY A 329 -2.42 3.44 19.62
N VAL A 330 -1.27 3.48 18.97
CA VAL A 330 -0.58 2.30 18.46
C VAL A 330 0.62 2.02 19.35
N ASN A 331 0.72 0.78 19.83
CA ASN A 331 1.92 0.33 20.52
C ASN A 331 3.03 0.10 19.49
N LEU A 332 4.18 0.75 19.68
CA LEU A 332 5.33 0.65 18.79
C LEU A 332 6.39 -0.28 19.39
N ASP A 333 6.99 -1.09 18.53
CA ASP A 333 8.17 -1.86 18.91
C ASP A 333 9.28 -0.88 19.39
N PRO A 334 9.82 -1.07 20.57
CA PRO A 334 10.93 -0.25 21.04
C PRO A 334 12.25 -0.54 20.29
N ASP A 335 12.41 -1.72 19.67
CA ASP A 335 13.59 -2.03 18.84
C ASP A 335 13.47 -1.37 17.47
N THR A 336 14.26 -0.31 17.26
CA THR A 336 14.24 0.43 16.00
C THR A 336 15.01 -0.24 14.87
N MET A 337 15.79 -1.28 15.19
CA MET A 337 16.60 -2.01 14.19
C MET A 337 15.78 -2.99 13.38
N ASP A 338 14.77 -3.62 13.98
CA ASP A 338 13.94 -4.62 13.31
C ASP A 338 13.23 -4.01 12.10
N GLY A 339 12.62 -2.83 12.25
CA GLY A 339 11.98 -2.12 11.14
C GLY A 339 12.97 -1.74 10.03
N ARG A 340 14.15 -1.21 10.41
CA ARG A 340 15.23 -0.87 9.47
C ARG A 340 15.69 -2.09 8.66
N ASN A 341 15.98 -3.18 9.34
CA ASN A 341 16.45 -4.41 8.71
C ASN A 341 15.37 -5.02 7.82
N TYR A 342 14.10 -4.94 8.26
CA TYR A 342 12.98 -5.38 7.45
C TYR A 342 12.90 -4.65 6.11
N VAL A 343 12.99 -3.32 6.11
CA VAL A 343 12.91 -2.52 4.87
C VAL A 343 14.01 -2.89 3.89
N LEU A 344 15.25 -3.03 4.36
CA LEU A 344 16.37 -3.43 3.49
C LEU A 344 16.13 -4.81 2.86
N GLN A 345 15.75 -5.80 3.66
CA GLN A 345 15.49 -7.16 3.20
C GLN A 345 14.29 -7.21 2.25
N ASP A 346 13.23 -6.47 2.56
CA ASP A 346 12.02 -6.40 1.80
C ASP A 346 12.25 -5.80 0.41
N GLN A 347 12.98 -4.69 0.34
CA GLN A 347 13.35 -4.07 -0.94
C GLN A 347 14.33 -4.96 -1.74
N TRP A 348 15.20 -5.69 -1.06
CA TRP A 348 16.09 -6.65 -1.73
C TRP A 348 15.30 -7.81 -2.33
N TYR A 349 14.38 -8.40 -1.55
CA TYR A 349 13.50 -9.47 -2.02
C TYR A 349 12.59 -9.01 -3.18
N ALA A 350 12.14 -7.74 -3.15
CA ALA A 350 11.37 -7.12 -4.23
C ALA A 350 12.22 -6.75 -5.46
N GLN A 351 13.50 -7.15 -5.51
CA GLN A 351 14.42 -6.90 -6.62
C GLN A 351 14.62 -5.40 -6.94
N SER A 352 14.56 -4.56 -5.91
CA SER A 352 14.64 -3.10 -6.05
C SER A 352 15.99 -2.52 -5.64
N VAL A 353 16.87 -3.28 -4.98
CA VAL A 353 18.14 -2.80 -4.44
C VAL A 353 19.26 -2.92 -5.46
N LYS A 354 19.77 -1.78 -5.95
CA LYS A 354 20.95 -1.74 -6.82
C LYS A 354 22.26 -1.77 -6.02
N HIS A 355 22.35 -0.88 -5.01
CA HIS A 355 23.47 -0.81 -4.08
C HIS A 355 22.94 -0.59 -2.67
N TRP A 356 23.73 -0.94 -1.67
CA TRP A 356 23.41 -0.63 -0.29
C TRP A 356 24.67 -0.44 0.55
N ALA A 357 24.53 0.27 1.66
CA ALA A 357 25.61 0.52 2.61
C ALA A 357 25.06 0.64 4.04
N TRP A 358 25.92 0.55 5.00
CA TRP A 358 25.70 1.00 6.37
C TRP A 358 26.41 2.34 6.59
N SER A 359 25.72 3.30 7.20
CA SER A 359 26.28 4.56 7.67
C SER A 359 26.19 4.62 9.19
N ASP A 360 27.20 5.12 9.85
CA ASP A 360 27.24 5.27 11.30
C ASP A 360 26.52 6.55 11.74
N THR A 361 25.69 6.47 12.76
CA THR A 361 25.05 7.63 13.41
C THR A 361 25.78 8.10 14.66
N GLY A 362 26.73 7.29 15.16
CA GLY A 362 27.41 7.51 16.44
C GLY A 362 26.52 7.32 17.68
N ILE A 363 25.29 6.80 17.52
CA ILE A 363 24.31 6.67 18.61
C ILE A 363 23.91 5.23 18.83
N GLU A 364 24.23 4.72 20.01
CA GLU A 364 23.72 3.47 20.55
C GLU A 364 22.89 3.77 21.80
N ILE A 365 21.71 3.16 21.89
CA ILE A 365 20.81 3.26 23.05
C ILE A 365 20.58 1.85 23.57
N PRO A 366 21.17 1.49 24.72
CA PRO A 366 21.04 0.15 25.26
C PRO A 366 19.60 -0.19 25.68
N LEU A 367 19.19 -1.45 25.53
CA LEU A 367 17.92 -1.95 26.02
C LEU A 367 17.70 -1.71 27.53
N ALA A 368 18.78 -1.76 28.32
CA ALA A 368 18.70 -1.54 29.78
C ALA A 368 18.34 -0.09 30.15
N THR A 369 18.64 0.87 29.27
CA THR A 369 18.35 2.31 29.47
C THR A 369 17.79 2.91 28.20
N PRO A 370 16.54 2.54 27.81
CA PRO A 370 15.95 3.02 26.58
C PRO A 370 15.73 4.54 26.63
N ALA A 371 15.88 5.18 25.49
CA ALA A 371 15.44 6.56 25.31
C ALA A 371 13.91 6.62 25.18
N THR A 372 13.34 7.82 25.31
CA THR A 372 11.92 8.07 25.04
C THR A 372 11.79 9.07 23.91
N ASP A 373 10.79 8.85 23.05
CA ASP A 373 10.39 9.86 22.06
C ASP A 373 9.58 10.99 22.73
N PHE A 374 9.27 12.04 21.98
CA PHE A 374 8.53 13.20 22.53
C PHE A 374 7.10 12.87 22.96
N ALA A 375 6.56 11.70 22.56
CA ALA A 375 5.28 11.18 23.01
C ALA A 375 5.43 10.24 24.24
N GLY A 376 6.62 10.14 24.85
CA GLY A 376 6.89 9.33 26.04
C GLY A 376 7.07 7.83 25.75
N ARG A 377 7.16 7.40 24.50
CA ARG A 377 7.29 5.98 24.13
C ARG A 377 8.75 5.54 24.15
N PRO A 378 9.08 4.40 24.76
CA PRO A 378 10.46 3.93 24.83
C PRO A 378 10.95 3.47 23.46
N TRP A 379 12.26 3.63 23.23
CA TRP A 379 12.96 3.04 22.09
C TRP A 379 14.44 2.81 22.39
N PHE A 380 15.04 1.83 21.71
CA PHE A 380 16.48 1.53 21.79
C PHE A 380 17.01 1.10 20.43
N THR A 381 18.34 1.13 20.29
CA THR A 381 19.06 0.60 19.15
C THR A 381 20.39 -0.02 19.64
N ARG A 382 20.64 -1.27 19.24
CA ARG A 382 21.82 -2.04 19.67
C ARG A 382 23.03 -1.79 18.80
N ASP A 383 22.85 -1.09 17.68
CA ASP A 383 23.92 -0.64 16.81
C ASP A 383 23.68 0.79 16.35
N PRO A 384 24.72 1.55 15.99
CA PRO A 384 24.59 2.94 15.55
C PRO A 384 24.30 3.08 14.05
N TYR A 385 23.84 2.02 13.36
CA TYR A 385 23.83 2.05 11.91
C TYR A 385 22.49 2.49 11.32
N ARG A 386 22.59 3.19 10.18
CA ARG A 386 21.51 3.45 9.22
C ARG A 386 21.72 2.62 7.97
N SER A 387 20.66 2.11 7.37
CA SER A 387 20.76 1.55 6.02
C SER A 387 20.67 2.65 4.97
N VAL A 388 21.53 2.59 3.97
CA VAL A 388 21.49 3.46 2.78
C VAL A 388 21.27 2.58 1.56
N ILE A 389 20.21 2.84 0.80
CA ILE A 389 19.72 1.95 -0.24
C ILE A 389 19.59 2.72 -1.55
N TRP A 390 20.28 2.30 -2.60
CA TRP A 390 20.12 2.81 -3.95
C TRP A 390 19.06 1.98 -4.66
N ILE A 391 17.95 2.62 -5.00
CA ILE A 391 16.83 1.96 -5.67
C ILE A 391 17.08 1.89 -7.18
N SER A 392 16.78 0.73 -7.74
CA SER A 392 16.71 0.52 -9.19
C SER A 392 15.34 0.90 -9.73
N GLY A 393 15.28 1.63 -10.84
CA GLY A 393 14.03 1.93 -11.54
C GLY A 393 13.37 0.71 -12.21
N GLN A 394 14.16 -0.35 -12.43
CA GLN A 394 13.70 -1.63 -12.99
C GLN A 394 14.09 -2.76 -12.04
N PRO A 395 13.33 -3.88 -12.01
CA PRO A 395 13.71 -5.05 -11.23
C PRO A 395 15.09 -5.58 -11.64
N ILE A 396 15.91 -5.90 -10.65
CA ILE A 396 17.24 -6.51 -10.84
C ILE A 396 17.36 -7.76 -9.99
N ALA A 397 18.14 -8.74 -10.45
CA ALA A 397 18.34 -9.96 -9.68
C ALA A 397 19.02 -9.65 -8.32
N MET A 398 18.60 -10.35 -7.28
CA MET A 398 19.16 -10.18 -5.93
C MET A 398 20.68 -10.33 -5.87
N SER A 399 21.24 -11.19 -6.73
CA SER A 399 22.68 -11.43 -6.85
C SER A 399 23.45 -10.27 -7.49
N GLN A 400 22.78 -9.33 -8.12
CA GLN A 400 23.37 -8.14 -8.75
C GLN A 400 23.47 -6.96 -7.77
N ALA A 401 22.79 -7.03 -6.63
CA ALA A 401 22.88 -6.01 -5.59
C ALA A 401 24.31 -5.99 -5.00
N THR A 402 24.93 -4.82 -4.97
CA THR A 402 26.29 -4.67 -4.46
C THR A 402 26.30 -3.87 -3.16
N ARG A 403 27.24 -4.19 -2.28
CA ARG A 403 27.45 -3.46 -1.03
C ARG A 403 28.63 -2.50 -1.14
N PHE A 404 28.44 -1.26 -0.69
CA PHE A 404 29.57 -0.37 -0.41
C PHE A 404 30.10 -0.64 1.00
N ASN A 405 31.40 -0.93 1.09
CA ASN A 405 32.07 -1.23 2.37
C ASN A 405 32.47 0.06 3.11
N TRP A 406 31.47 0.88 3.50
CA TRP A 406 31.71 2.08 4.26
C TRP A 406 32.10 1.80 5.72
N ILE A 407 31.58 0.71 6.26
CA ILE A 407 31.82 0.25 7.64
C ILE A 407 32.08 -1.25 7.58
N GLU A 408 33.15 -1.67 8.22
CA GLU A 408 33.40 -3.08 8.51
C GLU A 408 32.49 -3.49 9.67
N VAL A 409 31.39 -4.13 9.37
CA VAL A 409 30.52 -4.73 10.39
C VAL A 409 31.19 -5.98 10.90
N THR A 410 31.84 -5.87 12.05
CA THR A 410 32.31 -7.05 12.78
C THR A 410 31.06 -7.81 13.26
N PRO A 411 30.90 -9.11 12.95
CA PRO A 411 29.79 -9.88 13.49
C PRO A 411 29.78 -9.75 15.01
N SER A 412 28.70 -9.27 15.62
CA SER A 412 28.59 -9.30 17.07
C SER A 412 28.76 -10.76 17.50
N ARG A 413 29.79 -11.02 18.27
CA ARG A 413 29.97 -12.31 18.93
C ARG A 413 28.69 -12.54 19.73
N LYS A 414 27.87 -13.51 19.35
CA LYS A 414 26.82 -14.00 20.21
C LYS A 414 27.47 -14.30 21.53
N ASP A 415 27.04 -13.62 22.57
CA ASP A 415 27.46 -13.98 23.93
C ASP A 415 27.20 -15.46 24.09
N SER A 416 28.29 -16.21 24.22
CA SER A 416 28.25 -17.63 24.58
C SER A 416 27.70 -17.71 26.00
N PRO A 417 26.88 -18.75 26.31
CA PRO A 417 26.15 -18.89 27.54
C PRO A 417 27.03 -18.89 28.80
#